data_c45aea60db113d8cb2eedd84f2028f93
#
_entry.id   c45aea60db113d8cb2eedd84f2028f93
#
_cell.length_a   1.000
_cell.length_b   1.000
_cell.length_c   1.000
_cell.angle_alpha   90.00
_cell.angle_beta   90.00
_cell.angle_gamma   90.00
#
_symmetry.space_group_name_H-M   'P 1'
#
loop_
_entity.id
_entity.type
_entity.pdbx_description
1 polymer ?
#
loop_
_entity_poly.entity_id
_entity_poly.type
_entity_poly.pdbx_seq_one_letter_code
_entity_poly.pdbx_strand_id
1 'polypeptide(L)'
;MAFKNIRQQAIKRSPAELVNHMKSFKLAPKFSAGIWYFSPADSRFHAKYKKDIGLEARFEIAAKLKDYGLNALEAHYPNEVSEDNIHLWQKFEKDTGIRLLCACPLLFGDPPFEFGSASNPNAKARRVAIELVKRTLKFNRVVNTDFAIVWPGIDGYENCFGIDFAAMRERFAEGFAEAMDAVPGIRIAFEPKPYEPRGHILYGTTSEGMLLCHKIEGLMKNPKNKKILAQGDALCCLNPEIGHVMMGYEDLPYAYSWPLSEGRLAHIHLNSQPLGNYDQDLNIGVVATEQFDALLYVLKMHSYDAYFGIDINPERMPVETAIKINIDAVRAANDRINALDYESITYAVDHPEKARGWLEAYLIRARAINSKKLPPLAPLNK
;
A
#
# COMPACT_ATOMS: atom_id res chain seq x y z
N MET A 1 20.06 9.31 2.52
CA MET A 1 18.60 9.35 2.22
C MET A 1 17.97 10.43 3.08
N ALA A 2 17.24 11.36 2.49
CA ALA A 2 16.38 12.25 3.24
C ALA A 2 15.17 11.45 3.70
N PHE A 3 14.94 11.38 5.01
CA PHE A 3 13.81 10.66 5.58
C PHE A 3 12.50 11.39 5.20
N LYS A 4 11.63 10.75 4.44
CA LYS A 4 10.38 11.38 4.02
C LYS A 4 9.50 11.66 5.24
N ASN A 5 9.18 12.93 5.47
CA ASN A 5 8.28 13.30 6.56
C ASN A 5 6.84 13.06 6.13
N ILE A 6 6.13 12.17 6.85
CA ILE A 6 4.70 11.89 6.64
C ILE A 6 3.83 12.34 7.82
N ARG A 7 4.39 13.08 8.79
CA ARG A 7 3.62 13.60 9.94
C ARG A 7 2.50 14.55 9.56
N GLN A 8 2.60 15.20 8.39
CA GLN A 8 1.51 16.03 7.87
C GLN A 8 0.19 15.27 7.67
N GLN A 9 0.24 13.95 7.55
CA GLN A 9 -0.95 13.11 7.46
C GLN A 9 -1.75 13.09 8.77
N ALA A 10 -1.07 13.24 9.89
CA ALA A 10 -1.64 13.18 11.24
C ALA A 10 -2.23 14.53 11.73
N ILE A 11 -2.28 15.54 10.89
CA ILE A 11 -2.80 16.86 11.27
C ILE A 11 -4.32 16.78 11.49
N LYS A 12 -4.75 17.11 12.71
CA LYS A 12 -6.18 17.29 13.03
C LYS A 12 -6.64 18.67 12.57
N ARG A 13 -7.83 18.74 11.98
CA ARG A 13 -8.43 19.97 11.45
C ARG A 13 -9.82 20.16 12.03
N SER A 14 -10.16 21.40 12.37
CA SER A 14 -11.56 21.79 12.60
C SER A 14 -12.35 21.70 11.29
N PRO A 15 -13.69 21.68 11.30
CA PRO A 15 -14.51 21.64 10.09
C PRO A 15 -14.14 22.72 9.06
N ALA A 16 -13.93 23.97 9.51
CA ALA A 16 -13.56 25.07 8.63
C ALA A 16 -12.15 24.90 8.02
N GLU A 17 -11.17 24.45 8.81
CA GLU A 17 -9.83 24.13 8.33
C GLU A 17 -9.85 22.96 7.36
N LEU A 18 -10.70 21.95 7.60
CA LEU A 18 -10.86 20.80 6.70
C LEU A 18 -11.40 21.28 5.34
N VAL A 19 -12.46 22.08 5.31
CA VAL A 19 -13.01 22.63 4.06
C VAL A 19 -11.94 23.43 3.29
N ASN A 20 -11.19 24.31 3.96
CA ASN A 20 -10.12 25.09 3.34
C ASN A 20 -9.02 24.18 2.80
N HIS A 21 -8.64 23.15 3.54
CA HIS A 21 -7.67 22.16 3.10
C HIS A 21 -8.16 21.38 1.86
N MET A 22 -9.39 20.88 1.89
CA MET A 22 -9.96 20.12 0.76
C MET A 22 -10.09 20.97 -0.51
N LYS A 23 -10.34 22.28 -0.40
CA LYS A 23 -10.36 23.20 -1.54
C LYS A 23 -8.96 23.50 -2.08
N SER A 24 -7.95 23.59 -1.22
CA SER A 24 -6.60 24.01 -1.58
C SER A 24 -5.65 22.87 -1.93
N PHE A 25 -5.68 21.75 -1.18
CA PHE A 25 -4.80 20.62 -1.40
C PHE A 25 -5.16 19.89 -2.70
N LYS A 26 -4.16 19.69 -3.56
CA LYS A 26 -4.30 18.92 -4.79
C LYS A 26 -3.72 17.53 -4.57
N LEU A 27 -4.58 16.52 -4.58
CA LEU A 27 -4.14 15.14 -4.65
C LEU A 27 -3.55 14.95 -6.06
N ALA A 28 -2.23 14.80 -6.15
CA ALA A 28 -1.48 14.67 -7.39
C ALA A 28 -0.87 13.26 -7.48
N PRO A 29 -1.60 12.28 -8.03
CA PRO A 29 -1.14 10.89 -8.07
C PRO A 29 0.16 10.74 -8.86
N LYS A 30 1.16 10.12 -8.24
CA LYS A 30 2.39 9.62 -8.86
C LYS A 30 2.30 8.11 -8.83
N PHE A 31 2.55 7.44 -9.93
CA PHE A 31 2.31 6.02 -10.03
C PHE A 31 3.59 5.20 -9.94
N SER A 32 3.54 4.14 -9.15
CA SER A 32 4.50 3.04 -9.18
C SER A 32 3.82 1.75 -9.62
N ALA A 33 4.62 0.75 -9.98
CA ALA A 33 4.15 -0.54 -10.42
C ALA A 33 5.14 -1.64 -10.01
N GLY A 34 4.63 -2.79 -9.60
CA GLY A 34 5.44 -3.96 -9.32
C GLY A 34 6.02 -4.57 -10.60
N ILE A 35 7.34 -4.61 -10.74
CA ILE A 35 7.96 -5.16 -11.96
C ILE A 35 7.73 -6.68 -12.09
N TRP A 36 7.34 -7.35 -11.01
CA TRP A 36 7.09 -8.79 -11.00
C TRP A 36 5.98 -9.21 -11.97
N TYR A 37 4.88 -8.48 -12.06
CA TYR A 37 3.77 -8.82 -12.96
C TYR A 37 3.96 -8.35 -14.41
N PHE A 38 5.09 -7.71 -14.75
CA PHE A 38 5.48 -7.43 -16.14
C PHE A 38 5.89 -8.70 -16.89
N SER A 39 6.42 -9.68 -16.19
CA SER A 39 6.53 -11.04 -16.71
C SER A 39 5.32 -11.83 -16.23
N PRO A 40 4.72 -12.67 -17.08
CA PRO A 40 3.56 -13.43 -16.67
C PRO A 40 3.95 -14.39 -15.55
N ALA A 41 3.37 -14.14 -14.38
CA ALA A 41 3.32 -15.14 -13.33
C ALA A 41 2.28 -16.20 -13.67
N ASP A 42 2.39 -17.38 -13.08
CA ASP A 42 1.28 -18.32 -13.07
C ASP A 42 0.10 -17.66 -12.33
N SER A 43 -1.08 -17.73 -12.93
CA SER A 43 -2.29 -17.45 -12.17
C SER A 43 -2.45 -18.50 -11.07
N ARG A 44 -3.12 -18.15 -9.97
CA ARG A 44 -3.33 -19.08 -8.84
C ARG A 44 -3.97 -20.41 -9.25
N PHE A 45 -4.76 -20.41 -10.34
CA PHE A 45 -5.54 -21.57 -10.79
C PHE A 45 -5.31 -21.96 -12.25
N HIS A 46 -4.44 -21.25 -12.95
CA HIS A 46 -4.19 -21.44 -14.38
C HIS A 46 -2.70 -21.42 -14.69
N ALA A 47 -2.29 -22.17 -15.70
CA ALA A 47 -0.94 -22.09 -16.22
C ALA A 47 -0.63 -20.71 -16.83
N LYS A 48 0.65 -20.41 -17.02
CA LYS A 48 1.11 -19.17 -17.66
C LYS A 48 0.46 -18.95 -19.01
N TYR A 49 -0.10 -17.77 -19.21
CA TYR A 49 -0.73 -17.38 -20.48
C TYR A 49 0.23 -16.79 -21.49
N LYS A 50 1.39 -16.34 -21.06
CA LYS A 50 2.39 -15.62 -21.84
C LYS A 50 3.76 -16.21 -21.57
N LYS A 51 4.73 -15.94 -22.45
CA LYS A 51 6.13 -16.30 -22.22
C LYS A 51 6.74 -15.40 -21.15
N ASP A 52 7.60 -15.97 -20.33
CA ASP A 52 8.45 -15.21 -19.42
C ASP A 52 9.35 -14.27 -20.22
N ILE A 53 9.58 -13.09 -19.71
CA ILE A 53 10.47 -12.10 -20.28
C ILE A 53 11.50 -11.63 -19.24
N GLY A 54 12.72 -11.36 -19.72
CA GLY A 54 13.80 -10.87 -18.88
C GLY A 54 13.60 -9.44 -18.40
N LEU A 55 14.44 -8.99 -17.47
CA LEU A 55 14.36 -7.68 -16.83
C LEU A 55 14.42 -6.54 -17.86
N GLU A 56 15.29 -6.63 -18.84
CA GLU A 56 15.44 -5.59 -19.88
C GLU A 56 14.16 -5.41 -20.70
N ALA A 57 13.49 -6.51 -21.09
CA ALA A 57 12.21 -6.45 -21.79
C ALA A 57 11.09 -5.85 -20.92
N ARG A 58 11.12 -6.12 -19.59
CA ARG A 58 10.20 -5.46 -18.64
C ARG A 58 10.47 -3.94 -18.56
N PHE A 59 11.73 -3.51 -18.59
CA PHE A 59 12.12 -2.11 -18.66
C PHE A 59 11.65 -1.41 -19.94
N GLU A 60 11.72 -2.09 -21.09
CA GLU A 60 11.19 -1.56 -22.35
C GLU A 60 9.69 -1.30 -22.28
N ILE A 61 8.94 -2.19 -21.63
CA ILE A 61 7.51 -2.00 -21.36
C ILE A 61 7.29 -0.80 -20.45
N ALA A 62 8.00 -0.71 -19.34
CA ALA A 62 7.88 0.38 -18.37
C ALA A 62 8.24 1.73 -19.01
N ALA A 63 9.27 1.82 -19.84
CA ALA A 63 9.69 3.03 -20.53
C ALA A 63 8.56 3.63 -21.39
N LYS A 64 7.77 2.80 -22.07
CA LYS A 64 6.61 3.24 -22.88
C LYS A 64 5.49 3.87 -22.05
N LEU A 65 5.47 3.59 -20.74
CA LEU A 65 4.44 4.09 -19.82
C LEU A 65 4.83 5.39 -19.11
N LYS A 66 6.07 5.86 -19.28
CA LYS A 66 6.56 7.10 -18.66
C LYS A 66 5.65 8.28 -18.96
N ASP A 67 5.41 8.56 -20.23
CA ASP A 67 4.59 9.71 -20.66
C ASP A 67 3.11 9.53 -20.30
N TYR A 68 2.68 8.30 -20.02
CA TYR A 68 1.36 8.03 -19.50
C TYR A 68 1.24 8.31 -18.00
N GLY A 69 2.35 8.35 -17.30
CA GLY A 69 2.41 8.73 -15.88
C GLY A 69 3.05 7.71 -14.94
N LEU A 70 3.65 6.62 -15.44
CA LEU A 70 4.44 5.72 -14.60
C LEU A 70 5.74 6.42 -14.18
N ASN A 71 5.95 6.56 -12.87
CA ASN A 71 7.06 7.33 -12.32
C ASN A 71 8.09 6.46 -11.59
N ALA A 72 7.70 5.27 -11.14
CA ALA A 72 8.57 4.40 -10.38
C ALA A 72 8.21 2.91 -10.57
N LEU A 73 9.14 2.05 -10.22
CA LEU A 73 8.96 0.60 -10.17
C LEU A 73 9.32 0.08 -8.77
N GLU A 74 8.70 -1.04 -8.41
CA GLU A 74 8.95 -1.79 -7.18
C GLU A 74 9.48 -3.18 -7.54
N ALA A 75 10.37 -3.74 -6.72
CA ALA A 75 11.03 -4.99 -7.05
C ALA A 75 11.33 -5.84 -5.82
N HIS A 76 11.30 -7.17 -5.96
CA HIS A 76 11.74 -8.08 -4.91
C HIS A 76 13.27 -8.24 -4.93
N TYR A 77 13.85 -8.22 -3.74
CA TYR A 77 15.27 -8.51 -3.53
C TYR A 77 15.42 -9.91 -2.91
N PRO A 78 16.26 -10.78 -3.45
CA PRO A 78 17.21 -10.56 -4.56
C PRO A 78 16.69 -10.98 -5.95
N ASN A 79 15.38 -11.09 -6.16
CA ASN A 79 14.81 -11.67 -7.39
C ASN A 79 14.91 -10.72 -8.61
N GLU A 80 14.10 -9.65 -8.66
CA GLU A 80 14.13 -8.71 -9.78
C GLU A 80 15.25 -7.68 -9.64
N VAL A 81 15.71 -7.41 -8.41
CA VAL A 81 16.79 -6.48 -8.13
C VAL A 81 17.80 -7.06 -7.13
N SER A 82 19.08 -6.91 -7.43
CA SER A 82 20.20 -7.36 -6.58
C SER A 82 21.47 -6.58 -6.89
N GLU A 83 22.54 -6.86 -6.18
CA GLU A 83 23.86 -6.32 -6.46
C GLU A 83 24.37 -6.65 -7.88
N ASP A 84 23.97 -7.81 -8.41
CA ASP A 84 24.41 -8.28 -9.70
C ASP A 84 23.80 -7.50 -10.86
N ASN A 85 22.57 -7.00 -10.71
CA ASN A 85 21.82 -6.33 -11.78
C ASN A 85 21.50 -4.86 -11.51
N ILE A 86 21.93 -4.30 -10.39
CA ILE A 86 21.65 -2.90 -10.02
C ILE A 86 22.12 -1.90 -11.10
N HIS A 87 23.17 -2.22 -11.84
CA HIS A 87 23.65 -1.38 -12.92
C HIS A 87 22.61 -1.21 -14.06
N LEU A 88 21.78 -2.23 -14.33
CA LEU A 88 20.67 -2.15 -15.28
C LEU A 88 19.59 -1.19 -14.79
N TRP A 89 19.26 -1.27 -13.50
CA TRP A 89 18.29 -0.34 -12.86
C TRP A 89 18.77 1.10 -12.89
N GLN A 90 20.04 1.35 -12.56
CA GLN A 90 20.65 2.67 -12.61
C GLN A 90 20.66 3.26 -14.02
N LYS A 91 20.99 2.44 -15.02
CA LYS A 91 20.92 2.83 -16.42
C LYS A 91 19.48 3.17 -16.82
N PHE A 92 18.52 2.32 -16.48
CA PHE A 92 17.11 2.52 -16.77
C PHE A 92 16.57 3.82 -16.15
N GLU A 93 16.86 4.06 -14.87
CA GLU A 93 16.48 5.32 -14.19
C GLU A 93 17.09 6.55 -14.86
N LYS A 94 18.37 6.48 -15.22
CA LYS A 94 19.06 7.55 -15.94
C LYS A 94 18.42 7.85 -17.30
N ASP A 95 18.07 6.82 -18.05
CA ASP A 95 17.57 6.95 -19.41
C ASP A 95 16.09 7.38 -19.45
N THR A 96 15.30 6.99 -18.47
CA THR A 96 13.83 7.21 -18.45
C THR A 96 13.36 8.17 -17.37
N GLY A 97 14.09 8.33 -16.28
CA GLY A 97 13.62 9.02 -15.07
C GLY A 97 12.62 8.21 -14.24
N ILE A 98 12.31 6.95 -14.61
CA ILE A 98 11.51 6.02 -13.79
C ILE A 98 12.44 5.39 -12.77
N ARG A 99 12.23 5.66 -11.48
CA ARG A 99 13.12 5.22 -10.41
C ARG A 99 12.74 3.86 -9.82
N LEU A 100 13.70 3.20 -9.18
CA LEU A 100 13.38 2.14 -8.21
C LEU A 100 12.83 2.80 -6.94
N LEU A 101 11.56 2.55 -6.61
CA LEU A 101 10.91 3.12 -5.44
C LEU A 101 11.32 2.41 -4.16
N CYS A 102 11.31 1.08 -4.18
CA CYS A 102 11.70 0.23 -3.06
C CYS A 102 12.15 -1.15 -3.53
N ALA A 103 12.98 -1.80 -2.71
CA ALA A 103 13.29 -3.20 -2.81
C ALA A 103 12.62 -3.94 -1.63
N CYS A 104 11.86 -4.99 -1.94
CA CYS A 104 11.07 -5.78 -1.00
C CYS A 104 11.80 -7.09 -0.69
N PRO A 105 12.04 -7.49 0.57
CA PRO A 105 12.66 -8.77 0.85
C PRO A 105 11.74 -9.92 0.41
N LEU A 106 12.25 -10.83 -0.41
CA LEU A 106 11.52 -12.01 -0.87
C LEU A 106 11.48 -13.05 0.26
N LEU A 107 10.51 -12.93 1.17
CA LEU A 107 10.34 -13.78 2.35
C LEU A 107 9.42 -14.98 2.12
N PHE A 108 9.19 -15.34 0.87
CA PHE A 108 8.31 -16.45 0.44
C PHE A 108 8.91 -17.17 -0.77
N GLY A 109 8.34 -18.31 -1.12
CA GLY A 109 8.76 -19.09 -2.31
C GLY A 109 9.95 -20.00 -2.09
N ASP A 110 10.90 -19.66 -1.23
CA ASP A 110 12.07 -20.48 -0.93
C ASP A 110 11.76 -21.55 0.15
N PRO A 111 12.34 -22.76 0.04
CA PRO A 111 12.10 -23.86 0.98
C PRO A 111 12.27 -23.52 2.46
N PRO A 112 13.23 -22.68 2.91
CA PRO A 112 13.34 -22.32 4.33
C PRO A 112 12.10 -21.63 4.90
N PHE A 113 11.28 -21.00 4.07
CA PHE A 113 10.13 -20.20 4.48
C PHE A 113 8.79 -20.94 4.41
N GLU A 114 8.77 -22.21 4.05
CA GLU A 114 7.53 -23.02 3.91
C GLU A 114 6.57 -22.88 5.10
N PHE A 115 7.11 -22.78 6.32
CA PHE A 115 6.33 -22.67 7.58
C PHE A 115 6.45 -21.29 8.24
N GLY A 116 6.68 -20.25 7.47
CA GLY A 116 6.86 -18.88 7.93
C GLY A 116 8.28 -18.37 7.73
N SER A 117 8.41 -17.06 7.70
CA SER A 117 9.71 -16.37 7.64
C SER A 117 10.21 -15.98 9.05
N ALA A 118 9.94 -14.77 9.48
CA ALA A 118 10.36 -14.27 10.80
C ALA A 118 9.57 -14.88 11.97
N SER A 119 8.36 -15.42 11.75
CA SER A 119 7.58 -16.14 12.77
C SER A 119 7.87 -17.63 12.84
N ASN A 120 8.63 -18.18 11.91
CA ASN A 120 8.87 -19.62 11.76
C ASN A 120 9.26 -20.27 13.10
N PRO A 121 8.70 -21.41 13.48
CA PRO A 121 9.09 -22.10 14.72
C PRO A 121 10.56 -22.57 14.70
N ASN A 122 11.12 -22.82 13.52
CA ASN A 122 12.53 -23.19 13.36
C ASN A 122 13.45 -21.97 13.43
N ALA A 123 14.33 -21.93 14.43
CA ALA A 123 15.26 -20.81 14.63
C ALA A 123 16.24 -20.58 13.47
N LYS A 124 16.63 -21.65 12.75
CA LYS A 124 17.51 -21.50 11.56
C LYS A 124 16.79 -20.81 10.41
N ALA A 125 15.53 -21.18 10.14
CA ALA A 125 14.71 -20.52 9.11
C ALA A 125 14.49 -19.05 9.47
N ARG A 126 14.14 -18.73 10.73
CA ARG A 126 14.05 -17.33 11.18
C ARG A 126 15.32 -16.54 10.95
N ARG A 127 16.49 -17.13 11.25
CA ARG A 127 17.78 -16.46 11.03
C ARG A 127 17.99 -16.14 9.56
N VAL A 128 17.67 -17.05 8.63
CA VAL A 128 17.72 -16.80 7.18
C VAL A 128 16.85 -15.61 6.81
N ALA A 129 15.60 -15.57 7.30
CA ALA A 129 14.68 -14.46 7.04
C ALA A 129 15.23 -13.12 7.56
N ILE A 130 15.68 -13.08 8.81
CA ILE A 130 16.21 -11.85 9.44
C ILE A 130 17.47 -11.34 8.69
N GLU A 131 18.37 -12.24 8.27
CA GLU A 131 19.55 -11.85 7.49
C GLU A 131 19.16 -11.36 6.09
N LEU A 132 18.14 -11.94 5.47
CA LEU A 132 17.61 -11.44 4.19
C LEU A 132 17.03 -10.03 4.35
N VAL A 133 16.23 -9.79 5.40
CA VAL A 133 15.71 -8.44 5.69
C VAL A 133 16.85 -7.45 5.90
N LYS A 134 17.88 -7.79 6.69
CA LYS A 134 19.05 -6.92 6.89
C LYS A 134 19.77 -6.58 5.58
N ARG A 135 19.96 -7.56 4.69
CA ARG A 135 20.57 -7.33 3.38
C ARG A 135 19.70 -6.41 2.53
N THR A 136 18.39 -6.66 2.49
CA THR A 136 17.45 -5.82 1.75
C THR A 136 17.45 -4.39 2.26
N LEU A 137 17.45 -4.16 3.58
CA LEU A 137 17.54 -2.81 4.14
C LEU A 137 18.86 -2.12 3.81
N LYS A 138 19.99 -2.84 3.84
CA LYS A 138 21.28 -2.29 3.38
C LYS A 138 21.23 -1.92 1.91
N PHE A 139 20.67 -2.78 1.07
CA PHE A 139 20.49 -2.53 -0.35
C PHE A 139 19.65 -1.28 -0.60
N ASN A 140 18.47 -1.16 0.04
CA ASN A 140 17.62 0.02 -0.03
C ASN A 140 18.38 1.31 0.33
N ARG A 141 19.26 1.26 1.33
CA ARG A 141 20.11 2.40 1.69
C ARG A 141 21.10 2.77 0.59
N VAL A 142 21.74 1.77 -0.02
CA VAL A 142 22.72 1.99 -1.09
C VAL A 142 22.08 2.60 -2.32
N VAL A 143 20.92 2.08 -2.71
CA VAL A 143 20.18 2.58 -3.89
C VAL A 143 19.26 3.78 -3.60
N ASN A 144 19.27 4.26 -2.35
CA ASN A 144 18.55 5.45 -1.91
C ASN A 144 17.02 5.39 -2.15
N THR A 145 16.40 4.26 -1.85
CA THR A 145 14.94 4.10 -1.90
C THR A 145 14.27 4.74 -0.69
N ASP A 146 12.96 4.98 -0.76
CA ASP A 146 12.22 5.68 0.29
C ASP A 146 11.92 4.77 1.51
N PHE A 147 11.67 3.48 1.27
CA PHE A 147 11.34 2.47 2.28
C PHE A 147 11.54 1.06 1.69
N ALA A 148 11.40 0.03 2.52
CA ALA A 148 11.23 -1.36 2.08
C ALA A 148 9.80 -1.80 2.36
N ILE A 149 9.11 -2.42 1.41
CA ILE A 149 7.82 -3.08 1.67
C ILE A 149 8.10 -4.48 2.20
N VAL A 150 7.35 -4.91 3.20
CA VAL A 150 7.36 -6.25 3.73
C VAL A 150 5.96 -6.84 3.66
N TRP A 151 5.79 -7.83 2.78
CA TRP A 151 4.61 -8.66 2.71
C TRP A 151 4.84 -9.93 3.56
N PRO A 152 4.07 -10.15 4.65
CA PRO A 152 4.27 -11.28 5.56
C PRO A 152 3.48 -12.53 5.17
N GLY A 153 3.10 -12.68 3.93
CA GLY A 153 2.08 -13.61 3.45
C GLY A 153 2.28 -15.10 3.76
N ILE A 154 3.49 -15.51 4.13
CA ILE A 154 3.77 -16.91 4.55
C ILE A 154 3.79 -17.06 6.09
N ASP A 155 3.82 -15.96 6.83
CA ASP A 155 3.85 -15.97 8.30
C ASP A 155 2.44 -16.10 8.87
N GLY A 156 2.02 -17.31 9.12
CA GLY A 156 0.66 -17.61 9.54
C GLY A 156 0.48 -19.06 9.98
N TYR A 157 -0.77 -19.53 9.98
CA TYR A 157 -1.12 -20.87 10.39
C TYR A 157 -2.40 -21.39 9.71
N GLU A 158 -2.56 -22.72 9.70
CA GLU A 158 -3.78 -23.41 9.24
C GLU A 158 -4.60 -23.93 10.42
N ASN A 159 -3.90 -24.47 11.43
CA ASN A 159 -4.49 -25.13 12.59
C ASN A 159 -4.01 -24.47 13.87
N CYS A 160 -4.94 -24.10 14.74
CA CYS A 160 -4.64 -23.38 15.99
C CYS A 160 -4.08 -24.24 17.11
N PHE A 161 -4.22 -25.57 17.04
CA PHE A 161 -3.80 -26.45 18.14
C PHE A 161 -2.27 -26.48 18.27
N GLY A 162 -1.79 -26.30 19.49
CA GLY A 162 -0.36 -26.33 19.81
C GLY A 162 0.42 -25.07 19.45
N ILE A 163 -0.25 -24.01 18.97
CA ILE A 163 0.41 -22.74 18.66
C ILE A 163 0.39 -21.81 19.87
N ASP A 164 1.58 -21.39 20.30
CA ASP A 164 1.72 -20.23 21.18
C ASP A 164 1.71 -18.94 20.31
N PHE A 165 0.53 -18.34 20.19
CA PHE A 165 0.33 -17.13 19.40
C PHE A 165 1.10 -15.92 19.94
N ALA A 166 1.32 -15.85 21.26
CA ALA A 166 2.11 -14.77 21.84
C ALA A 166 3.57 -14.89 21.38
N ALA A 167 4.18 -16.04 21.55
CA ALA A 167 5.54 -16.31 21.11
C ALA A 167 5.70 -16.17 19.59
N MET A 168 4.69 -16.53 18.80
CA MET A 168 4.70 -16.38 17.35
C MET A 168 4.77 -14.90 16.94
N ARG A 169 3.92 -14.04 17.54
CA ARG A 169 3.93 -12.60 17.33
C ARG A 169 5.21 -11.92 17.84
N GLU A 170 5.74 -12.41 18.96
CA GLU A 170 7.00 -11.89 19.52
C GLU A 170 8.17 -12.18 18.60
N ARG A 171 8.35 -13.42 18.17
CA ARG A 171 9.44 -13.81 17.24
C ARG A 171 9.43 -12.94 15.99
N PHE A 172 8.26 -12.68 15.41
CA PHE A 172 8.13 -11.84 14.24
C PHE A 172 8.60 -10.40 14.54
N ALA A 173 8.05 -9.77 15.58
CA ALA A 173 8.38 -8.39 15.94
C ALA A 173 9.84 -8.22 16.34
N GLU A 174 10.41 -9.14 17.14
CA GLU A 174 11.82 -9.13 17.54
C GLU A 174 12.76 -9.27 16.34
N GLY A 175 12.42 -10.15 15.38
CA GLY A 175 13.21 -10.33 14.16
C GLY A 175 13.30 -9.06 13.32
N PHE A 176 12.20 -8.34 13.16
CA PHE A 176 12.21 -7.06 12.44
C PHE A 176 12.87 -5.93 13.24
N ALA A 177 12.68 -5.87 14.57
CA ALA A 177 13.38 -4.91 15.39
C ALA A 177 14.91 -5.11 15.32
N GLU A 178 15.38 -6.37 15.37
CA GLU A 178 16.79 -6.73 15.18
C GLU A 178 17.33 -6.26 13.81
N ALA A 179 16.57 -6.53 12.74
CA ALA A 179 16.99 -6.15 11.39
C ALA A 179 17.07 -4.62 11.23
N MET A 180 16.08 -3.89 11.74
CA MET A 180 16.05 -2.42 11.69
C MET A 180 17.12 -1.79 12.59
N ASP A 181 17.45 -2.38 13.71
CA ASP A 181 18.56 -1.91 14.57
C ASP A 181 19.92 -2.17 13.93
N ALA A 182 20.08 -3.23 13.15
CA ALA A 182 21.29 -3.50 12.38
C ALA A 182 21.49 -2.50 11.22
N VAL A 183 20.37 -1.94 10.68
CA VAL A 183 20.38 -0.99 9.55
C VAL A 183 19.55 0.25 9.93
N PRO A 184 19.98 1.06 10.90
CA PRO A 184 19.13 2.08 11.49
C PRO A 184 18.81 3.24 10.56
N GLY A 185 17.56 3.74 10.63
CA GLY A 185 17.06 4.88 9.87
C GLY A 185 16.53 4.54 8.47
N ILE A 186 16.24 3.27 8.21
CA ILE A 186 15.45 2.84 7.03
C ILE A 186 14.01 2.58 7.51
N ARG A 187 13.04 3.06 6.76
CA ARG A 187 11.62 2.80 7.01
C ARG A 187 11.22 1.45 6.42
N ILE A 188 10.36 0.72 7.14
CA ILE A 188 9.65 -0.45 6.60
C ILE A 188 8.17 -0.09 6.50
N ALA A 189 7.54 -0.48 5.38
CA ALA A 189 6.11 -0.45 5.18
C ALA A 189 5.59 -1.89 5.14
N PHE A 190 4.87 -2.31 6.18
CA PHE A 190 4.25 -3.63 6.23
C PHE A 190 2.96 -3.62 5.40
N GLU A 191 2.73 -4.74 4.70
CA GLU A 191 1.55 -4.97 3.88
C GLU A 191 0.68 -6.06 4.51
N PRO A 192 -0.31 -5.70 5.34
CA PRO A 192 -1.20 -6.66 5.96
C PRO A 192 -2.01 -7.45 4.94
N LYS A 193 -2.14 -8.77 5.18
CA LYS A 193 -3.00 -9.66 4.41
C LYS A 193 -3.64 -10.66 5.37
N PRO A 194 -4.98 -10.83 5.38
CA PRO A 194 -5.65 -11.61 6.43
C PRO A 194 -5.48 -13.12 6.26
N TYR A 195 -5.41 -13.61 5.05
CA TYR A 195 -5.25 -15.03 4.70
C TYR A 195 -4.68 -15.18 3.29
N GLU A 196 -4.42 -16.42 2.85
CA GLU A 196 -3.86 -16.80 1.55
C GLU A 196 -2.40 -16.34 1.37
N PRO A 197 -1.47 -17.30 1.26
CA PRO A 197 -1.70 -18.76 1.13
C PRO A 197 -2.02 -19.47 2.45
N ARG A 198 -1.79 -18.84 3.60
CA ARG A 198 -2.17 -19.39 4.90
C ARG A 198 -3.64 -19.17 5.20
N GLY A 199 -4.27 -20.05 5.97
CA GLY A 199 -5.65 -19.87 6.45
C GLY A 199 -5.80 -18.61 7.31
N HIS A 200 -4.77 -18.27 8.08
CA HIS A 200 -4.63 -17.03 8.83
C HIS A 200 -3.19 -16.52 8.75
N ILE A 201 -3.00 -15.25 8.45
CA ILE A 201 -1.71 -14.57 8.41
C ILE A 201 -1.59 -13.67 9.65
N LEU A 202 -0.38 -13.62 10.21
CA LEU A 202 -0.04 -12.75 11.34
C LEU A 202 -0.18 -11.28 10.97
N TYR A 203 -0.83 -10.52 11.85
CA TYR A 203 -1.02 -9.08 11.64
C TYR A 203 -1.74 -8.78 10.31
N GLY A 204 -2.76 -9.59 10.03
CA GLY A 204 -3.41 -9.65 8.73
C GLY A 204 -4.40 -8.52 8.43
N THR A 205 -4.80 -7.72 9.43
CA THR A 205 -5.65 -6.54 9.26
C THR A 205 -4.85 -5.26 9.40
N THR A 206 -5.40 -4.14 8.92
CA THR A 206 -4.77 -2.81 9.06
C THR A 206 -4.53 -2.46 10.52
N SER A 207 -5.50 -2.75 11.40
CA SER A 207 -5.39 -2.52 12.85
C SER A 207 -4.26 -3.34 13.47
N GLU A 208 -4.17 -4.61 13.13
CA GLU A 208 -3.09 -5.48 13.61
C GLU A 208 -1.72 -5.05 13.08
N GLY A 209 -1.67 -4.58 11.82
CA GLY A 209 -0.47 -3.98 11.25
C GLY A 209 0.00 -2.74 12.02
N MET A 210 -0.93 -1.89 12.47
CA MET A 210 -0.60 -0.76 13.34
C MET A 210 -0.04 -1.20 14.69
N LEU A 211 -0.64 -2.23 15.32
CA LEU A 211 -0.11 -2.81 16.56
C LEU A 211 1.29 -3.40 16.35
N LEU A 212 1.56 -4.04 15.21
CA LEU A 212 2.88 -4.52 14.84
C LEU A 212 3.89 -3.38 14.75
N CYS A 213 3.55 -2.28 14.08
CA CYS A 213 4.43 -1.12 13.97
C CYS A 213 4.85 -0.59 15.34
N HIS A 214 3.91 -0.39 16.25
CA HIS A 214 4.20 0.05 17.62
C HIS A 214 5.03 -0.97 18.40
N LYS A 215 4.75 -2.26 18.26
CA LYS A 215 5.48 -3.33 18.94
C LYS A 215 6.95 -3.37 18.50
N ILE A 216 7.21 -3.31 17.18
CA ILE A 216 8.58 -3.32 16.65
C ILE A 216 9.34 -2.09 17.12
N GLU A 217 8.76 -0.90 17.02
CA GLU A 217 9.39 0.35 17.44
C GLU A 217 9.72 0.36 18.95
N GLY A 218 8.81 -0.20 19.78
CA GLY A 218 9.03 -0.38 21.20
C GLY A 218 10.19 -1.33 21.54
N LEU A 219 10.53 -2.27 20.67
CA LEU A 219 11.62 -3.22 20.81
C LEU A 219 12.97 -2.67 20.31
N MET A 220 13.00 -1.59 19.54
CA MET A 220 14.23 -1.02 18.97
C MET A 220 15.17 -0.51 20.05
N LYS A 221 16.46 -0.82 19.90
CA LYS A 221 17.51 -0.46 20.84
C LYS A 221 18.50 0.55 20.27
N ASN A 222 18.61 0.61 18.94
CA ASN A 222 19.60 1.47 18.28
C ASN A 222 19.34 2.97 18.56
N PRO A 223 20.35 3.74 19.04
CA PRO A 223 20.17 5.14 19.40
C PRO A 223 19.69 6.03 18.24
N LYS A 224 20.11 5.71 16.99
CA LYS A 224 19.65 6.46 15.80
C LYS A 224 18.15 6.26 15.55
N ASN A 225 17.65 5.01 15.66
CA ASN A 225 16.24 4.72 15.55
C ASN A 225 15.44 5.41 16.66
N LYS A 226 15.90 5.29 17.92
CA LYS A 226 15.27 5.96 19.06
C LYS A 226 15.20 7.48 18.89
N LYS A 227 16.25 8.09 18.33
CA LYS A 227 16.27 9.53 18.06
C LYS A 227 15.21 9.93 17.02
N ILE A 228 15.05 9.14 15.96
CA ILE A 228 14.02 9.38 14.92
C ILE A 228 12.61 9.27 15.54
N LEU A 229 12.36 8.21 16.30
CA LEU A 229 11.07 8.02 16.98
C LEU A 229 10.77 9.13 17.99
N ALA A 230 11.77 9.58 18.76
CA ALA A 230 11.61 10.68 19.70
C ALA A 230 11.32 12.03 19.03
N GLN A 231 11.65 12.17 17.74
CA GLN A 231 11.29 13.33 16.92
C GLN A 231 9.84 13.24 16.39
N GLY A 232 9.14 12.13 16.67
CA GLY A 232 7.78 11.86 16.20
C GLY A 232 7.69 11.34 14.76
N ASP A 233 8.81 10.88 14.18
CA ASP A 233 8.80 10.19 12.88
C ASP A 233 8.62 8.70 13.08
N ALA A 234 7.80 8.05 12.22
CA ALA A 234 7.62 6.61 12.22
C ALA A 234 8.69 5.91 11.40
N LEU A 235 9.21 4.79 11.90
CA LEU A 235 10.10 3.88 11.19
C LEU A 235 9.35 2.65 10.68
N CYS A 236 8.34 2.20 11.41
CA CYS A 236 7.41 1.17 10.97
C CYS A 236 6.13 1.84 10.49
N CYS A 237 5.77 1.56 9.25
CA CYS A 237 4.63 2.14 8.56
C CYS A 237 3.83 1.02 7.88
N LEU A 238 2.72 1.37 7.26
CA LEU A 238 1.94 0.45 6.45
C LEU A 238 2.02 0.79 4.96
N ASN A 239 1.84 -0.24 4.18
CA ASN A 239 1.48 -0.27 2.77
C ASN A 239 0.21 -1.11 2.64
N PRO A 240 -0.98 -0.62 3.04
CA PRO A 240 -2.19 -1.42 2.86
C PRO A 240 -2.51 -1.54 1.38
N GLU A 241 -2.93 -2.75 1.01
CA GLU A 241 -3.46 -3.05 -0.32
C GLU A 241 -4.97 -3.13 -0.28
N ILE A 242 -5.65 -2.56 -1.28
CA ILE A 242 -7.12 -2.56 -1.35
C ILE A 242 -7.68 -3.98 -1.29
N GLY A 243 -7.12 -4.90 -2.09
CA GLY A 243 -7.54 -6.29 -2.11
C GLY A 243 -7.48 -6.94 -0.74
N HIS A 244 -6.36 -6.78 -0.05
CA HIS A 244 -6.14 -7.35 1.29
C HIS A 244 -7.10 -6.78 2.34
N VAL A 245 -7.36 -5.47 2.30
CA VAL A 245 -8.35 -4.82 3.19
C VAL A 245 -9.75 -5.38 2.93
N MET A 246 -10.15 -5.52 1.65
CA MET A 246 -11.44 -6.10 1.26
C MET A 246 -11.56 -7.59 1.61
N MET A 247 -10.47 -8.36 1.55
CA MET A 247 -10.39 -9.74 2.06
C MET A 247 -10.73 -9.81 3.54
N GLY A 248 -10.20 -8.86 4.32
CA GLY A 248 -10.38 -8.77 5.76
C GLY A 248 -11.75 -8.23 6.21
N TYR A 249 -12.67 -7.94 5.30
CA TYR A 249 -13.96 -7.28 5.58
C TYR A 249 -13.81 -5.93 6.30
N GLU A 250 -12.66 -5.26 6.14
CA GLU A 250 -12.46 -3.91 6.66
C GLU A 250 -13.15 -2.88 5.75
N ASP A 251 -13.68 -1.81 6.33
CA ASP A 251 -14.13 -0.64 5.57
C ASP A 251 -12.92 0.10 5.01
N LEU A 252 -12.85 0.23 3.69
CA LEU A 252 -11.65 0.68 3.00
C LEU A 252 -11.21 2.10 3.44
N PRO A 253 -12.05 3.14 3.41
CA PRO A 253 -11.62 4.46 3.85
C PRO A 253 -11.28 4.52 5.34
N TYR A 254 -11.98 3.78 6.19
CA TYR A 254 -11.70 3.73 7.63
C TYR A 254 -10.36 3.04 7.92
N ALA A 255 -10.08 1.91 7.27
CA ALA A 255 -8.81 1.18 7.43
C ALA A 255 -7.60 2.07 7.08
N TYR A 256 -7.65 2.80 5.97
CA TYR A 256 -6.57 3.71 5.57
C TYR A 256 -6.48 4.97 6.45
N SER A 257 -7.60 5.42 7.02
CA SER A 257 -7.60 6.60 7.89
C SER A 257 -6.74 6.42 9.14
N TRP A 258 -6.60 5.19 9.63
CA TRP A 258 -5.82 4.91 10.82
C TRP A 258 -4.32 5.20 10.61
N PRO A 259 -3.59 4.54 9.68
CA PRO A 259 -2.19 4.86 9.45
C PRO A 259 -1.98 6.32 9.00
N LEU A 260 -2.94 6.92 8.28
CA LEU A 260 -2.90 8.35 7.95
C LEU A 260 -2.94 9.22 9.21
N SER A 261 -3.88 8.96 10.13
CA SER A 261 -4.06 9.77 11.35
C SER A 261 -2.87 9.68 12.33
N GLU A 262 -2.02 8.66 12.18
CA GLU A 262 -0.79 8.53 12.95
C GLU A 262 0.48 8.88 12.17
N GLY A 263 0.37 9.31 10.90
CA GLY A 263 1.53 9.59 10.06
C GLY A 263 2.36 8.35 9.77
N ARG A 264 1.68 7.22 9.48
CA ARG A 264 2.28 5.90 9.24
C ARG A 264 1.94 5.29 7.87
N LEU A 265 1.26 6.01 7.00
CA LEU A 265 0.99 5.53 5.64
C LEU A 265 2.18 5.88 4.74
N ALA A 266 3.10 4.93 4.57
CA ALA A 266 4.29 5.14 3.73
C ALA A 266 3.99 4.94 2.24
N HIS A 267 3.13 4.00 1.91
CA HIS A 267 2.75 3.62 0.57
C HIS A 267 1.36 3.02 0.55
N ILE A 268 0.80 2.81 -0.63
CA ILE A 268 -0.47 2.14 -0.85
C ILE A 268 -0.36 1.25 -2.09
N HIS A 269 -0.91 0.03 -2.03
CA HIS A 269 -1.12 -0.81 -3.18
C HIS A 269 -2.57 -0.75 -3.64
N LEU A 270 -2.75 -0.49 -4.90
CA LEU A 270 -4.06 -0.27 -5.53
C LEU A 270 -4.37 -1.39 -6.51
N ASN A 271 -5.51 -1.98 -6.29
CA ASN A 271 -6.20 -2.92 -7.16
C ASN A 271 -7.70 -2.83 -6.89
N SER A 272 -8.45 -3.87 -7.14
CA SER A 272 -9.86 -3.92 -6.81
C SER A 272 -10.30 -5.36 -6.61
N GLN A 273 -11.29 -5.59 -5.74
CA GLN A 273 -11.73 -6.90 -5.35
C GLN A 273 -13.14 -6.90 -4.77
N PRO A 274 -13.93 -7.97 -4.96
CA PRO A 274 -15.15 -8.20 -4.19
C PRO A 274 -14.82 -8.45 -2.71
N LEU A 275 -15.67 -7.94 -1.82
CA LEU A 275 -15.52 -8.09 -0.38
C LEU A 275 -15.41 -9.58 0.02
N GLY A 276 -14.40 -9.91 0.81
CA GLY A 276 -14.21 -11.25 1.38
C GLY A 276 -13.82 -12.34 0.38
N ASN A 277 -13.45 -11.98 -0.85
CA ASN A 277 -12.96 -12.96 -1.82
C ASN A 277 -11.46 -13.26 -1.62
N TYR A 278 -10.91 -14.27 -2.32
CA TYR A 278 -9.48 -14.48 -2.38
C TYR A 278 -8.80 -13.33 -3.14
N ASP A 279 -7.51 -13.18 -2.98
CA ASP A 279 -6.75 -12.11 -3.60
C ASP A 279 -6.72 -12.23 -5.13
N GLN A 280 -7.41 -11.33 -5.80
CA GLN A 280 -7.62 -11.40 -7.25
C GLN A 280 -6.79 -10.39 -8.05
N ASP A 281 -6.29 -9.35 -7.40
CA ASP A 281 -5.49 -8.29 -8.04
C ASP A 281 -6.17 -7.72 -9.31
N LEU A 282 -7.49 -7.48 -9.23
CA LEU A 282 -8.23 -6.93 -10.36
C LEU A 282 -7.85 -5.47 -10.61
N ASN A 283 -8.05 -5.01 -11.84
CA ASN A 283 -7.84 -3.61 -12.18
C ASN A 283 -8.71 -2.68 -11.33
N ILE A 284 -8.18 -1.53 -10.94
CA ILE A 284 -8.86 -0.50 -10.14
C ILE A 284 -10.17 -0.08 -10.83
N GLY A 285 -11.24 0.07 -10.05
CA GLY A 285 -12.54 0.54 -10.54
C GLY A 285 -13.38 -0.50 -11.27
N VAL A 286 -12.93 -1.76 -11.35
CA VAL A 286 -13.75 -2.87 -11.90
C VAL A 286 -14.85 -3.25 -10.92
N VAL A 287 -14.53 -3.30 -9.64
CA VAL A 287 -15.47 -3.54 -8.53
C VAL A 287 -15.19 -2.56 -7.40
N ALA A 288 -16.10 -2.42 -6.44
CA ALA A 288 -15.95 -1.56 -5.25
C ALA A 288 -15.62 -0.08 -5.56
N THR A 289 -16.15 0.47 -6.63
CA THR A 289 -15.85 1.83 -7.11
C THR A 289 -16.17 2.90 -6.08
N GLU A 290 -17.28 2.76 -5.33
CA GLU A 290 -17.65 3.73 -4.29
C GLU A 290 -16.65 3.74 -3.14
N GLN A 291 -16.17 2.58 -2.73
CA GLN A 291 -15.15 2.45 -1.69
C GLN A 291 -13.85 3.11 -2.14
N PHE A 292 -13.49 2.96 -3.40
CA PHE A 292 -12.30 3.59 -3.96
C PHE A 292 -12.40 5.12 -4.00
N ASP A 293 -13.54 5.69 -4.42
CA ASP A 293 -13.76 7.13 -4.37
C ASP A 293 -13.67 7.67 -2.93
N ALA A 294 -14.25 6.94 -1.96
CA ALA A 294 -14.17 7.30 -0.55
C ALA A 294 -12.73 7.21 -0.01
N LEU A 295 -11.95 6.22 -0.43
CA LEU A 295 -10.53 6.14 -0.11
C LEU A 295 -9.77 7.36 -0.61
N LEU A 296 -9.93 7.76 -1.88
CA LEU A 296 -9.25 8.94 -2.42
C LEU A 296 -9.65 10.22 -1.68
N TYR A 297 -10.91 10.33 -1.26
CA TYR A 297 -11.37 11.44 -0.42
C TYR A 297 -10.61 11.49 0.91
N VAL A 298 -10.43 10.35 1.58
CA VAL A 298 -9.68 10.27 2.84
C VAL A 298 -8.19 10.55 2.62
N LEU A 299 -7.57 10.03 1.55
CA LEU A 299 -6.18 10.34 1.20
C LEU A 299 -5.99 11.86 1.03
N LYS A 300 -6.94 12.52 0.36
CA LYS A 300 -6.94 13.98 0.21
C LYS A 300 -7.09 14.71 1.54
N MET A 301 -8.01 14.27 2.42
CA MET A 301 -8.20 14.83 3.75
C MET A 301 -6.91 14.84 4.58
N HIS A 302 -6.09 13.80 4.43
CA HIS A 302 -4.85 13.61 5.19
C HIS A 302 -3.58 14.01 4.45
N SER A 303 -3.69 14.80 3.37
CA SER A 303 -2.51 15.32 2.65
C SER A 303 -1.60 14.23 2.09
N TYR A 304 -2.14 13.10 1.63
CA TYR A 304 -1.32 12.05 1.04
C TYR A 304 -0.63 12.54 -0.25
N ASP A 305 0.70 12.48 -0.29
CA ASP A 305 1.53 12.99 -1.39
C ASP A 305 2.55 11.95 -1.90
N ALA A 306 2.40 10.70 -1.46
CA ALA A 306 3.26 9.59 -1.85
C ALA A 306 2.82 8.95 -3.19
N TYR A 307 3.42 7.81 -3.51
CA TYR A 307 3.10 7.06 -4.72
C TYR A 307 1.82 6.24 -4.56
N PHE A 308 1.14 6.07 -5.68
CA PHE A 308 0.01 5.18 -5.88
C PHE A 308 0.55 3.92 -6.55
N GLY A 309 0.81 2.89 -5.77
CA GLY A 309 1.35 1.61 -6.25
C GLY A 309 0.27 0.82 -6.96
N ILE A 310 0.50 0.45 -8.19
CA ILE A 310 -0.39 -0.44 -8.94
C ILE A 310 0.12 -1.85 -8.68
N ASP A 311 -0.67 -2.66 -7.98
CA ASP A 311 -0.41 -4.09 -7.74
C ASP A 311 -1.57 -4.92 -8.25
N ILE A 312 -1.37 -5.52 -9.40
CA ILE A 312 -2.42 -6.19 -10.17
C ILE A 312 -1.91 -7.48 -10.80
N ASN A 313 -2.83 -8.36 -11.16
CA ASN A 313 -2.56 -9.50 -12.01
C ASN A 313 -3.18 -9.28 -13.40
N PRO A 314 -2.41 -8.87 -14.41
CA PRO A 314 -2.95 -8.59 -15.75
C PRO A 314 -3.45 -9.82 -16.49
N GLU A 315 -3.05 -11.03 -16.08
CA GLU A 315 -3.35 -12.31 -16.75
C GLU A 315 -3.10 -12.26 -18.27
N ARG A 316 -4.15 -12.35 -19.09
CA ARG A 316 -4.05 -12.32 -20.56
C ARG A 316 -3.91 -10.91 -21.13
N MET A 317 -4.22 -9.88 -20.35
CA MET A 317 -4.15 -8.48 -20.79
C MET A 317 -2.69 -8.06 -20.98
N PRO A 318 -2.35 -7.29 -22.03
CA PRO A 318 -1.04 -6.65 -22.11
C PRO A 318 -0.81 -5.74 -20.89
N VAL A 319 0.37 -5.81 -20.29
CA VAL A 319 0.73 -5.03 -19.07
C VAL A 319 0.56 -3.53 -19.30
N GLU A 320 0.96 -3.04 -20.48
CA GLU A 320 0.79 -1.62 -20.84
C GLU A 320 -0.67 -1.20 -20.81
N THR A 321 -1.57 -2.06 -21.30
CA THR A 321 -3.01 -1.79 -21.27
C THR A 321 -3.53 -1.78 -19.84
N ALA A 322 -3.14 -2.77 -19.03
CA ALA A 322 -3.56 -2.88 -17.64
C ALA A 322 -3.13 -1.64 -16.83
N ILE A 323 -1.86 -1.24 -16.91
CA ILE A 323 -1.35 -0.08 -16.18
C ILE A 323 -2.07 1.20 -16.61
N LYS A 324 -2.31 1.41 -17.92
CA LYS A 324 -3.06 2.58 -18.41
C LYS A 324 -4.48 2.62 -17.85
N ILE A 325 -5.20 1.50 -17.85
CA ILE A 325 -6.55 1.40 -17.27
C ILE A 325 -6.53 1.82 -15.79
N ASN A 326 -5.56 1.33 -15.02
CA ASN A 326 -5.46 1.65 -13.60
C ASN A 326 -5.13 3.13 -13.35
N ILE A 327 -4.22 3.72 -14.11
CA ILE A 327 -3.92 5.16 -14.05
C ILE A 327 -5.16 5.99 -14.38
N ASP A 328 -5.90 5.61 -15.42
CA ASP A 328 -7.12 6.32 -15.81
C ASP A 328 -8.24 6.18 -14.78
N ALA A 329 -8.37 5.02 -14.14
CA ALA A 329 -9.32 4.81 -13.05
C ALA A 329 -9.04 5.75 -11.86
N VAL A 330 -7.76 5.88 -11.46
CA VAL A 330 -7.36 6.80 -10.38
C VAL A 330 -7.61 8.26 -10.78
N ARG A 331 -7.28 8.65 -12.02
CA ARG A 331 -7.54 10.00 -12.52
C ARG A 331 -9.02 10.34 -12.51
N ALA A 332 -9.85 9.43 -13.06
CA ALA A 332 -11.30 9.62 -13.10
C ALA A 332 -11.91 9.72 -11.69
N ALA A 333 -11.47 8.90 -10.74
CA ALA A 333 -11.90 8.99 -9.34
C ALA A 333 -11.44 10.31 -8.69
N ASN A 334 -10.20 10.75 -8.94
CA ASN A 334 -9.69 12.03 -8.44
C ASN A 334 -10.51 13.22 -9.00
N ASP A 335 -10.92 13.17 -10.26
CA ASP A 335 -11.80 14.20 -10.85
C ASP A 335 -13.17 14.21 -10.17
N ARG A 336 -13.77 13.01 -9.91
CA ARG A 336 -15.05 12.92 -9.20
C ARG A 336 -14.97 13.53 -7.80
N ILE A 337 -13.96 13.20 -7.00
CA ILE A 337 -13.84 13.75 -5.65
C ILE A 337 -13.51 15.24 -5.65
N ASN A 338 -12.77 15.75 -6.64
CA ASN A 338 -12.47 17.18 -6.77
C ASN A 338 -13.68 18.02 -7.18
N ALA A 339 -14.72 17.41 -7.76
CA ALA A 339 -15.98 18.06 -8.12
C ALA A 339 -16.97 18.16 -6.95
N LEU A 340 -16.66 17.59 -5.79
CA LEU A 340 -17.58 17.57 -4.63
C LEU A 340 -17.63 18.94 -3.92
N ASP A 341 -18.82 19.27 -3.39
CA ASP A 341 -19.02 20.41 -2.51
C ASP A 341 -18.61 20.10 -1.08
N TYR A 342 -17.32 20.33 -0.78
CA TYR A 342 -16.75 20.01 0.54
C TYR A 342 -17.39 20.78 1.67
N GLU A 343 -17.86 22.02 1.43
CA GLU A 343 -18.47 22.85 2.46
C GLU A 343 -19.82 22.26 2.90
N SER A 344 -20.66 21.93 1.91
CA SER A 344 -21.96 21.33 2.20
C SER A 344 -21.86 19.92 2.78
N ILE A 345 -20.90 19.10 2.30
CA ILE A 345 -20.62 17.77 2.85
C ILE A 345 -20.18 17.90 4.32
N THR A 346 -19.21 18.76 4.63
CA THR A 346 -18.71 18.93 6.00
C THR A 346 -19.82 19.42 6.93
N TYR A 347 -20.60 20.40 6.48
CA TYR A 347 -21.76 20.88 7.26
C TYR A 347 -22.76 19.76 7.55
N ALA A 348 -23.09 18.94 6.54
CA ALA A 348 -24.05 17.86 6.70
C ALA A 348 -23.57 16.74 7.64
N VAL A 349 -22.26 16.49 7.67
CA VAL A 349 -21.64 15.53 8.61
C VAL A 349 -21.66 16.07 10.05
N ASP A 350 -21.42 17.36 10.23
CA ASP A 350 -21.43 18.00 11.55
C ASP A 350 -22.85 18.21 12.11
N HIS A 351 -23.89 18.20 11.26
CA HIS A 351 -25.29 18.42 11.60
C HIS A 351 -26.21 17.31 11.08
N PRO A 352 -25.97 16.03 11.47
CA PRO A 352 -26.68 14.90 10.91
C PRO A 352 -28.18 14.94 11.18
N GLU A 353 -28.61 15.55 12.30
CA GLU A 353 -30.01 15.72 12.65
C GLU A 353 -30.79 16.60 11.66
N LYS A 354 -30.11 17.48 10.93
CA LYS A 354 -30.71 18.38 9.92
C LYS A 354 -30.47 17.94 8.49
N ALA A 355 -29.33 17.34 8.21
CA ALA A 355 -28.79 17.28 6.86
C ALA A 355 -28.41 15.88 6.36
N ARG A 356 -28.60 14.81 7.14
CA ARG A 356 -28.26 13.45 6.73
C ARG A 356 -28.94 13.05 5.40
N GLY A 357 -30.24 13.24 5.30
CA GLY A 357 -30.99 12.91 4.08
C GLY A 357 -30.55 13.75 2.87
N TRP A 358 -30.16 15.00 3.10
CA TRP A 358 -29.57 15.85 2.08
C TRP A 358 -28.22 15.29 1.58
N LEU A 359 -27.34 14.87 2.51
CA LEU A 359 -26.03 14.30 2.17
C LEU A 359 -26.16 13.03 1.32
N GLU A 360 -27.04 12.12 1.72
CA GLU A 360 -27.30 10.89 0.97
C GLU A 360 -27.81 11.19 -0.46
N ALA A 361 -28.79 12.08 -0.59
CA ALA A 361 -29.30 12.50 -1.89
C ALA A 361 -28.24 13.21 -2.75
N TYR A 362 -27.37 14.02 -2.13
CA TYR A 362 -26.27 14.70 -2.81
C TYR A 362 -25.25 13.69 -3.37
N LEU A 363 -24.80 12.73 -2.56
CA LEU A 363 -23.82 11.71 -2.98
C LEU A 363 -24.37 10.81 -4.11
N ILE A 364 -25.65 10.44 -4.06
CA ILE A 364 -26.32 9.72 -5.15
C ILE A 364 -26.24 10.53 -6.45
N ARG A 365 -26.51 11.84 -6.38
CA ARG A 365 -26.48 12.73 -7.54
C ARG A 365 -25.08 12.95 -8.08
N ALA A 366 -24.10 13.09 -7.20
CA ALA A 366 -22.71 13.28 -7.58
C ALA A 366 -22.16 12.12 -8.42
N ARG A 367 -22.71 10.92 -8.27
CA ARG A 367 -22.38 9.71 -9.05
C ARG A 367 -23.23 9.51 -10.28
N ALA A 368 -24.31 10.26 -10.46
CA ALA A 368 -25.23 10.07 -11.58
C ALA A 368 -24.61 10.59 -12.89
N ILE A 369 -24.63 9.77 -13.94
CA ILE A 369 -24.15 10.14 -15.28
C ILE A 369 -24.92 11.36 -15.82
N ASN A 370 -26.21 11.45 -15.51
CA ASN A 370 -27.04 12.58 -15.92
C ASN A 370 -27.93 13.03 -14.74
N SER A 371 -27.31 13.78 -13.84
CA SER A 371 -27.99 14.32 -12.64
C SER A 371 -29.13 15.27 -12.97
N LYS A 372 -29.15 15.88 -14.19
CA LYS A 372 -30.24 16.77 -14.63
C LYS A 372 -31.58 16.06 -14.81
N LYS A 373 -31.55 14.72 -14.98
CA LYS A 373 -32.78 13.89 -15.05
C LYS A 373 -33.38 13.58 -13.68
N LEU A 374 -32.62 13.84 -12.61
CA LEU A 374 -33.12 13.65 -11.25
C LEU A 374 -33.86 14.92 -10.79
N PRO A 375 -34.84 14.79 -9.89
CA PRO A 375 -35.51 15.95 -9.31
C PRO A 375 -34.50 16.93 -8.67
N PRO A 376 -34.69 18.23 -8.65
CA PRO A 376 -33.79 19.17 -8.00
C PRO A 376 -33.50 18.77 -6.55
N LEU A 377 -32.25 18.88 -6.13
CA LEU A 377 -31.92 18.68 -4.73
C LEU A 377 -32.51 19.84 -3.90
N ALA A 378 -33.17 19.50 -2.80
CA ALA A 378 -33.67 20.52 -1.89
C ALA A 378 -32.50 21.40 -1.36
N PRO A 379 -32.73 22.70 -1.11
CA PRO A 379 -31.72 23.53 -0.47
C PRO A 379 -31.25 22.94 0.85
N LEU A 380 -29.95 23.01 1.11
CA LEU A 380 -29.40 22.65 2.40
C LEU A 380 -29.74 23.76 3.41
N ASN A 381 -30.57 23.46 4.40
CA ASN A 381 -30.90 24.39 5.49
C ASN A 381 -29.72 24.40 6.49
N LYS A 382 -28.87 25.42 6.41
CA LYS A 382 -27.72 25.64 7.30
C LYS A 382 -28.16 26.32 8.62
#